data_a3212592069cd62655591779b72eee78
#
_entry.id   a3212592069cd62655591779b72eee78
#
_cell.length_a   1.000
_cell.length_b   1.000
_cell.length_c   1.000
_cell.angle_alpha   90.00
_cell.angle_beta   90.00
_cell.angle_gamma   90.00
#
_symmetry.space_group_name_H-M   'P 1'
#
loop_
_entity.id
_entity.type
_entity.pdbx_description
1 polymer ?
#
loop_
_entity_poly.entity_id
_entity_poly.type
_entity_poly.pdbx_seq_one_letter_code
_entity_poly.pdbx_strand_id
1 'polypeptide(L)'
;MMRCGLFGKLGAKRDFIALATPRSFLEAWEPWMQSSLSASRHQLGERWQQAFLTAPVWRFWLGAGICGTTAVGAIMSSLDGMGRYYPLTLHAIADAGAPIAPPDIETQDAWFGEAESFLLSTLAHDAAFDDISERLDGLAIPRTLSRETFGRNIVTLGDDMAAMATGGADFTTPMSALRAARPEVYAAASFWWTAGGGDFPALALSCRGLPDPYRYSTLLTGDLGSAGQGK
;
A
#
# COMPACT_ATOMS: atom_id res chain seq x y z
N MET A 1 -3.21 -2.48 19.08
CA MET A 1 -2.63 -1.12 18.93
C MET A 1 -1.85 -1.09 17.64
N MET A 2 -2.21 -0.18 16.73
CA MET A 2 -1.57 -0.06 15.41
C MET A 2 -0.07 0.20 15.55
N ARG A 3 0.72 -0.48 14.75
CA ARG A 3 2.17 -0.30 14.62
C ARG A 3 2.60 -0.61 13.20
N CYS A 4 3.77 -0.14 12.79
CA CYS A 4 4.37 -0.52 11.54
C CYS A 4 4.90 -1.96 11.59
N GLY A 5 4.76 -2.68 10.52
CA GLY A 5 5.28 -4.03 10.34
C GLY A 5 6.10 -4.15 9.06
N LEU A 6 6.94 -5.17 9.00
CA LEU A 6 7.85 -5.41 7.87
C LEU A 6 7.78 -6.86 7.45
N PHE A 7 7.52 -7.10 6.17
CA PHE A 7 7.42 -8.45 5.60
C PHE A 7 8.20 -8.56 4.29
N GLY A 8 8.93 -9.65 4.12
CA GLY A 8 9.62 -9.96 2.88
C GLY A 8 11.04 -10.41 3.07
N LYS A 9 11.92 -10.06 2.13
CA LYS A 9 13.34 -10.38 2.19
C LYS A 9 14.18 -9.14 2.45
N LEU A 10 15.23 -9.35 3.25
CA LEU A 10 16.13 -8.30 3.69
C LEU A 10 17.57 -8.76 3.52
N GLY A 11 18.45 -7.92 2.99
CA GLY A 11 19.86 -8.23 2.75
C GLY A 11 20.62 -8.70 4.00
N ALA A 12 20.25 -8.18 5.17
CA ALA A 12 20.83 -8.57 6.46
C ALA A 12 20.39 -9.98 6.95
N LYS A 13 19.45 -10.64 6.27
CA LYS A 13 18.93 -11.97 6.67
C LYS A 13 18.94 -12.93 5.49
N ARG A 14 19.04 -14.23 5.79
CA ARG A 14 19.00 -15.31 4.79
C ARG A 14 17.57 -15.79 4.51
N ASP A 15 16.67 -15.61 5.47
CA ASP A 15 15.30 -16.08 5.40
C ASP A 15 14.31 -14.91 5.35
N PHE A 16 13.03 -15.23 5.11
CA PHE A 16 11.95 -14.27 5.22
C PHE A 16 11.89 -13.66 6.62
N ILE A 17 11.54 -12.38 6.66
CA ILE A 17 11.21 -11.70 7.90
C ILE A 17 9.71 -11.37 7.91
N ALA A 18 9.12 -11.42 9.11
CA ALA A 18 7.74 -11.03 9.36
C ALA A 18 7.68 -10.36 10.73
N LEU A 19 8.04 -9.07 10.78
CA LEU A 19 8.01 -8.27 12.00
C LEU A 19 6.67 -7.57 12.12
N ALA A 20 6.00 -7.72 13.26
CA ALA A 20 4.70 -7.09 13.52
C ALA A 20 3.65 -7.24 12.40
N THR A 21 3.69 -8.36 11.67
CA THR A 21 2.83 -8.63 10.52
C THR A 21 1.69 -9.57 10.91
N PRO A 22 0.43 -9.10 10.93
CA PRO A 22 -0.71 -9.93 11.28
C PRO A 22 -0.96 -11.03 10.23
N ARG A 23 -1.48 -12.16 10.72
CA ARG A 23 -1.79 -13.30 9.89
C ARG A 23 -2.82 -12.99 8.80
N SER A 24 -3.84 -12.17 9.11
CA SER A 24 -4.86 -11.77 8.15
C SER A 24 -4.29 -10.99 6.94
N PHE A 25 -3.23 -10.20 7.17
CA PHE A 25 -2.53 -9.54 6.09
C PHE A 25 -1.72 -10.56 5.26
N LEU A 26 -0.99 -11.46 5.89
CA LEU A 26 -0.19 -12.48 5.20
C LEU A 26 -1.05 -13.41 4.35
N GLU A 27 -2.22 -13.82 4.83
CA GLU A 27 -3.16 -14.69 4.10
C GLU A 27 -3.62 -14.08 2.75
N ALA A 28 -3.72 -12.75 2.66
CA ALA A 28 -4.03 -12.05 1.41
C ALA A 28 -2.76 -11.74 0.59
N TRP A 29 -1.70 -11.26 1.27
CA TRP A 29 -0.53 -10.68 0.63
C TRP A 29 0.43 -11.70 0.05
N GLU A 30 0.74 -12.76 0.80
CA GLU A 30 1.78 -13.71 0.40
C GLU A 30 1.41 -14.53 -0.86
N PRO A 31 0.19 -15.11 -0.98
CA PRO A 31 -0.20 -15.80 -2.21
C PRO A 31 -0.25 -14.88 -3.42
N TRP A 32 -0.72 -13.64 -3.23
CA TRP A 32 -0.73 -12.64 -4.28
C TRP A 32 0.67 -12.30 -4.75
N MET A 33 1.60 -12.06 -3.84
CA MET A 33 2.98 -11.70 -4.18
C MET A 33 3.70 -12.85 -4.88
N GLN A 34 3.52 -14.09 -4.41
CA GLN A 34 4.10 -15.27 -5.05
C GLN A 34 3.59 -15.43 -6.49
N SER A 35 2.30 -15.28 -6.71
CA SER A 35 1.67 -15.34 -8.03
C SER A 35 2.16 -14.21 -8.94
N SER A 36 2.28 -12.99 -8.39
CA SER A 36 2.74 -11.81 -9.10
C SER A 36 4.20 -11.92 -9.56
N LEU A 37 5.07 -12.41 -8.69
CA LEU A 37 6.47 -12.67 -9.05
C LEU A 37 6.61 -13.75 -10.11
N SER A 38 5.82 -14.81 -10.00
CA SER A 38 5.82 -15.89 -10.99
C SER A 38 5.33 -15.40 -12.36
N ALA A 39 4.21 -14.69 -12.40
CA ALA A 39 3.64 -14.14 -13.62
C ALA A 39 4.57 -13.12 -14.29
N SER A 40 5.14 -12.19 -13.51
CA SER A 40 6.05 -11.18 -14.05
C SER A 40 7.35 -11.77 -14.60
N ARG A 41 7.90 -12.82 -13.96
CA ARG A 41 9.06 -13.56 -14.48
C ARG A 41 8.77 -14.21 -15.83
N HIS A 42 7.59 -14.81 -15.95
CA HIS A 42 7.16 -15.42 -17.21
C HIS A 42 6.99 -14.37 -18.31
N GLN A 43 6.40 -13.22 -18.00
CA GLN A 43 6.15 -12.15 -18.97
C GLN A 43 7.42 -11.43 -19.43
N LEU A 44 8.33 -11.11 -18.51
CA LEU A 44 9.51 -10.30 -18.78
C LEU A 44 10.75 -11.12 -19.19
N GLY A 45 10.76 -12.42 -18.89
CA GLY A 45 11.86 -13.32 -19.22
C GLY A 45 13.21 -12.80 -18.71
N GLU A 46 14.20 -12.70 -19.60
CA GLU A 46 15.55 -12.24 -19.28
C GLU A 46 15.60 -10.79 -18.75
N ARG A 47 14.63 -9.95 -19.09
CA ARG A 47 14.55 -8.55 -18.61
C ARG A 47 14.02 -8.45 -17.18
N TRP A 48 13.48 -9.53 -16.62
CA TRP A 48 12.80 -9.49 -15.32
C TRP A 48 13.72 -8.99 -14.20
N GLN A 49 14.95 -9.50 -14.14
CA GLN A 49 15.88 -9.16 -13.07
C GLN A 49 16.20 -7.66 -13.04
N GLN A 50 16.47 -7.09 -14.21
CA GLN A 50 16.74 -5.65 -14.31
C GLN A 50 15.50 -4.84 -13.95
N ALA A 51 14.33 -5.18 -14.51
CA ALA A 51 13.08 -4.50 -14.21
C ALA A 51 12.74 -4.57 -12.71
N PHE A 52 12.96 -5.72 -12.05
CA PHE A 52 12.75 -5.88 -10.63
C PHE A 52 13.69 -4.97 -9.81
N LEU A 53 14.99 -4.93 -10.13
CA LEU A 53 15.97 -4.16 -9.36
C LEU A 53 15.86 -2.64 -9.56
N THR A 54 15.30 -2.19 -10.67
CA THR A 54 15.14 -0.76 -10.99
C THR A 54 13.74 -0.24 -10.73
N ALA A 55 12.80 -1.11 -10.32
CA ALA A 55 11.44 -0.69 -9.99
C ALA A 55 11.44 0.30 -8.80
N PRO A 56 10.64 1.37 -8.88
CA PRO A 56 10.55 2.33 -7.79
C PRO A 56 9.84 1.74 -6.57
N VAL A 57 9.87 2.46 -5.46
CA VAL A 57 9.01 2.18 -4.32
C VAL A 57 7.57 2.50 -4.71
N TRP A 58 6.67 1.56 -4.44
CA TRP A 58 5.24 1.74 -4.62
C TRP A 58 4.56 1.89 -3.27
N ARG A 59 3.73 2.91 -3.14
CA ARG A 59 2.82 3.11 -2.02
C ARG A 59 1.52 2.37 -2.30
N PHE A 60 0.85 1.90 -1.24
CA PHE A 60 -0.46 1.30 -1.39
C PHE A 60 -1.39 1.63 -0.22
N TRP A 61 -2.67 1.60 -0.51
CA TRP A 61 -3.75 1.55 0.45
C TRP A 61 -4.69 0.39 0.12
N LEU A 62 -5.10 -0.37 1.13
CA LEU A 62 -5.99 -1.52 0.99
C LEU A 62 -7.26 -1.32 1.81
N GLY A 63 -8.40 -1.55 1.17
CA GLY A 63 -9.70 -1.57 1.83
C GLY A 63 -9.87 -2.76 2.77
N ALA A 64 -10.75 -2.63 3.76
CA ALA A 64 -10.95 -3.59 4.83
C ALA A 64 -11.37 -4.99 4.35
N GLY A 65 -12.03 -5.10 3.20
CA GLY A 65 -12.44 -6.39 2.63
C GLY A 65 -11.29 -7.23 2.05
N ILE A 66 -10.06 -6.67 1.97
CA ILE A 66 -8.90 -7.37 1.43
C ILE A 66 -8.18 -8.16 2.52
N CYS A 67 -7.92 -7.55 3.68
CA CYS A 67 -7.18 -8.17 4.78
C CYS A 67 -7.84 -8.00 6.16
N GLY A 68 -9.16 -7.78 6.20
CA GLY A 68 -9.98 -7.70 7.40
C GLY A 68 -10.11 -6.30 7.99
N THR A 69 -9.18 -5.40 7.72
CA THR A 69 -9.19 -3.98 8.11
C THR A 69 -8.41 -3.17 7.09
N THR A 70 -8.50 -1.83 7.15
CA THR A 70 -7.73 -0.99 6.23
C THR A 70 -6.24 -1.08 6.52
N ALA A 71 -5.43 -1.07 5.47
CA ALA A 71 -3.99 -1.07 5.57
C ALA A 71 -3.37 -0.07 4.60
N VAL A 72 -2.24 0.49 4.97
CA VAL A 72 -1.36 1.26 4.09
C VAL A 72 0.04 0.68 4.12
N GLY A 73 0.80 0.93 3.10
CA GLY A 73 2.19 0.49 3.08
C GLY A 73 2.98 0.97 1.88
N ALA A 74 4.23 0.61 1.91
CA ALA A 74 5.13 0.78 0.79
C ALA A 74 5.85 -0.54 0.49
N ILE A 75 6.06 -0.82 -0.78
CA ILE A 75 6.72 -2.03 -1.25
C ILE A 75 7.90 -1.65 -2.14
N MET A 76 9.01 -2.31 -1.94
CA MET A 76 10.27 -2.09 -2.65
C MET A 76 10.86 -3.44 -3.07
N SER A 77 11.50 -3.48 -4.22
CA SER A 77 12.31 -4.61 -4.64
C SER A 77 13.45 -4.86 -3.65
N SER A 78 13.67 -6.11 -3.28
CA SER A 78 14.70 -6.49 -2.31
C SER A 78 15.28 -7.87 -2.60
N LEU A 79 16.38 -8.18 -1.91
CA LEU A 79 17.09 -9.44 -1.95
C LEU A 79 17.32 -9.92 -0.51
N ASP A 80 17.46 -11.22 -0.31
CA ASP A 80 18.02 -11.72 0.95
C ASP A 80 19.56 -11.80 0.88
N GLY A 81 20.17 -12.13 2.00
CA GLY A 81 21.63 -12.30 2.10
C GLY A 81 22.24 -13.41 1.23
N MET A 82 21.39 -14.17 0.52
CA MET A 82 21.78 -15.19 -0.47
C MET A 82 21.52 -14.74 -1.92
N GLY A 83 21.07 -13.50 -2.13
CA GLY A 83 20.76 -12.94 -3.44
C GLY A 83 19.44 -13.42 -4.05
N ARG A 84 18.51 -13.97 -3.25
CA ARG A 84 17.20 -14.41 -3.75
C ARG A 84 16.20 -13.24 -3.74
N TYR A 85 15.60 -12.99 -4.88
CA TYR A 85 14.68 -11.86 -5.12
C TYR A 85 13.32 -12.07 -4.45
N TYR A 86 12.90 -11.09 -3.66
CA TYR A 86 11.53 -10.96 -3.15
C TYR A 86 11.35 -9.54 -2.57
N PRO A 87 10.20 -8.87 -2.80
CA PRO A 87 10.01 -7.52 -2.29
C PRO A 87 10.04 -7.45 -0.76
N LEU A 88 10.44 -6.29 -0.27
CA LEU A 88 10.30 -5.90 1.13
C LEU A 88 9.11 -4.94 1.23
N THR A 89 8.18 -5.25 2.12
CA THR A 89 6.94 -4.50 2.34
C THR A 89 6.91 -3.94 3.75
N LEU A 90 6.89 -2.62 3.86
CA LEU A 90 6.51 -1.92 5.09
C LEU A 90 5.00 -1.71 5.08
N HIS A 91 4.32 -1.99 6.18
CA HIS A 91 2.89 -1.80 6.29
C HIS A 91 2.48 -1.28 7.66
N ALA A 92 1.33 -0.61 7.72
CA ALA A 92 0.60 -0.32 8.94
C ALA A 92 -0.85 -0.76 8.73
N ILE A 93 -1.37 -1.51 9.71
CA ILE A 93 -2.71 -2.11 9.64
C ILE A 93 -3.55 -1.49 10.74
N ALA A 94 -4.69 -0.94 10.35
CA ALA A 94 -5.58 -0.24 11.27
C ALA A 94 -6.13 -1.16 12.37
N ASP A 95 -6.29 -0.62 13.55
CA ASP A 95 -7.04 -1.28 14.61
C ASP A 95 -8.54 -1.32 14.25
N ALA A 96 -9.25 -2.28 14.81
CA ALA A 96 -10.69 -2.39 14.60
C ALA A 96 -11.40 -1.10 15.07
N GLY A 97 -12.22 -0.52 14.20
CA GLY A 97 -12.99 0.70 14.48
C GLY A 97 -12.24 2.01 14.28
N ALA A 98 -10.95 1.98 13.88
CA ALA A 98 -10.15 3.17 13.57
C ALA A 98 -9.52 3.05 12.17
N PRO A 99 -10.31 3.08 11.09
CA PRO A 99 -9.80 2.86 9.74
C PRO A 99 -8.86 3.98 9.29
N ILE A 100 -7.90 3.63 8.43
CA ILE A 100 -7.06 4.61 7.72
C ILE A 100 -7.83 5.07 6.49
N ALA A 101 -7.90 6.40 6.28
CA ALA A 101 -8.58 6.96 5.13
C ALA A 101 -7.95 6.51 3.80
N PRO A 102 -8.74 6.31 2.75
CA PRO A 102 -8.20 6.15 1.40
C PRO A 102 -7.53 7.44 0.92
N PRO A 103 -6.58 7.35 -0.05
CA PRO A 103 -5.71 8.46 -0.43
C PRO A 103 -6.43 9.65 -1.08
N ASP A 104 -7.64 9.46 -1.60
CA ASP A 104 -8.49 10.52 -2.13
C ASP A 104 -9.21 11.34 -1.03
N ILE A 105 -9.16 10.88 0.21
CA ILE A 105 -9.65 11.58 1.40
C ILE A 105 -8.49 12.17 2.19
N GLU A 106 -7.44 11.39 2.42
CA GLU A 106 -6.22 11.83 3.14
C GLU A 106 -4.98 11.13 2.57
N THR A 107 -4.04 11.90 2.03
CA THR A 107 -2.89 11.39 1.28
C THR A 107 -1.82 10.73 2.15
N GLN A 108 -1.75 11.03 3.45
CA GLN A 108 -0.75 10.50 4.37
C GLN A 108 0.71 10.77 3.94
N ASP A 109 0.98 11.85 3.20
CA ASP A 109 2.26 12.10 2.52
C ASP A 109 3.47 12.08 3.47
N ALA A 110 3.33 12.64 4.68
CA ALA A 110 4.40 12.65 5.67
C ALA A 110 4.77 11.21 6.07
N TRP A 111 3.78 10.37 6.34
CA TRP A 111 3.99 8.97 6.71
C TRP A 111 4.63 8.18 5.57
N PHE A 112 4.15 8.37 4.33
CA PHE A 112 4.73 7.68 3.17
C PHE A 112 6.18 8.13 2.89
N GLY A 113 6.51 9.40 3.12
CA GLY A 113 7.89 9.89 3.01
C GLY A 113 8.83 9.19 4.00
N GLU A 114 8.40 9.00 5.25
CA GLU A 114 9.14 8.25 6.26
C GLU A 114 9.24 6.76 5.91
N ALA A 115 8.15 6.16 5.44
CA ALA A 115 8.10 4.76 5.02
C ALA A 115 9.08 4.45 3.87
N GLU A 116 9.12 5.31 2.85
CA GLU A 116 10.08 5.18 1.74
C GLU A 116 11.52 5.36 2.20
N SER A 117 11.78 6.39 3.01
CA SER A 117 13.11 6.64 3.58
C SER A 117 13.60 5.46 4.43
N PHE A 118 12.69 4.85 5.19
CA PHE A 118 12.98 3.65 5.96
C PHE A 118 13.34 2.48 5.04
N LEU A 119 12.50 2.17 4.04
CA LEU A 119 12.76 1.07 3.10
C LEU A 119 14.10 1.26 2.38
N LEU A 120 14.35 2.45 1.83
CA LEU A 120 15.60 2.74 1.13
C LEU A 120 16.83 2.58 2.05
N SER A 121 16.72 2.93 3.32
CA SER A 121 17.81 2.77 4.28
C SER A 121 18.19 1.31 4.55
N THR A 122 17.26 0.36 4.32
CA THR A 122 17.55 -1.07 4.47
C THR A 122 18.46 -1.64 3.37
N LEU A 123 18.69 -0.87 2.30
CA LEU A 123 19.61 -1.22 1.21
C LEU A 123 21.07 -0.90 1.53
N ALA A 124 21.35 -0.19 2.62
CA ALA A 124 22.74 0.10 3.03
C ALA A 124 23.48 -1.21 3.33
N HIS A 125 24.71 -1.28 2.85
CA HIS A 125 25.54 -2.52 2.94
C HIS A 125 25.80 -2.96 4.39
N ASP A 126 25.85 -2.01 5.31
CA ASP A 126 26.11 -2.17 6.73
C ASP A 126 24.84 -2.18 7.60
N ALA A 127 23.67 -2.20 6.98
CA ALA A 127 22.40 -2.20 7.69
C ALA A 127 22.24 -3.48 8.54
N ALA A 128 22.44 -3.36 9.86
CA ALA A 128 22.24 -4.46 10.78
C ALA A 128 20.75 -4.69 11.03
N PHE A 129 20.36 -5.95 11.19
CA PHE A 129 18.95 -6.31 11.41
C PHE A 129 18.39 -5.69 12.69
N ASP A 130 19.17 -5.63 13.75
CA ASP A 130 18.72 -5.10 15.04
C ASP A 130 18.45 -3.59 14.94
N ASP A 131 19.29 -2.85 14.22
CA ASP A 131 19.10 -1.41 13.95
C ASP A 131 17.84 -1.18 13.10
N ILE A 132 17.58 -2.03 12.10
CA ILE A 132 16.39 -1.97 11.28
C ILE A 132 15.14 -2.23 12.14
N SER A 133 15.18 -3.21 13.03
CA SER A 133 14.09 -3.54 13.94
C SER A 133 13.79 -2.40 14.91
N GLU A 134 14.80 -1.80 15.52
CA GLU A 134 14.65 -0.66 16.41
C GLU A 134 14.06 0.56 15.69
N ARG A 135 14.54 0.86 14.48
CA ARG A 135 14.00 1.94 13.66
C ARG A 135 12.58 1.69 13.21
N LEU A 136 12.21 0.44 12.90
CA LEU A 136 10.84 0.05 12.59
C LEU A 136 9.89 0.34 13.75
N ASP A 137 10.30 0.00 14.97
CA ASP A 137 9.52 0.26 16.19
C ASP A 137 9.37 1.77 16.49
N GLY A 138 10.31 2.58 16.03
CA GLY A 138 10.29 4.05 16.15
C GLY A 138 9.51 4.79 15.06
N LEU A 139 9.03 4.10 14.02
CA LEU A 139 8.28 4.77 12.94
C LEU A 139 6.94 5.31 13.44
N ALA A 140 6.60 6.51 12.98
CA ALA A 140 5.27 7.08 13.18
C ALA A 140 4.20 6.16 12.58
N ILE A 141 3.01 6.17 13.17
CA ILE A 141 1.85 5.47 12.62
C ILE A 141 1.04 6.40 11.72
N PRO A 142 0.38 5.89 10.66
CA PRO A 142 -0.49 6.70 9.83
C PRO A 142 -1.70 7.20 10.62
N ARG A 143 -2.25 8.32 10.18
CA ARG A 143 -3.45 8.88 10.79
C ARG A 143 -4.66 7.99 10.50
N THR A 144 -5.48 7.80 11.52
CA THR A 144 -6.77 7.12 11.39
C THR A 144 -7.91 8.12 11.31
N LEU A 145 -8.98 7.73 10.64
CA LEU A 145 -10.22 8.49 10.67
C LEU A 145 -10.80 8.42 12.08
N SER A 146 -10.94 9.55 12.74
CA SER A 146 -11.75 9.62 13.95
C SER A 146 -13.21 9.87 13.56
N ARG A 147 -14.13 9.15 14.21
CA ARG A 147 -15.58 9.41 14.07
C ARG A 147 -15.95 10.87 14.38
N GLU A 148 -15.16 11.54 15.19
CA GLU A 148 -15.40 12.93 15.58
C GLU A 148 -15.10 13.92 14.45
N THR A 149 -14.18 13.60 13.55
CA THR A 149 -13.76 14.49 12.46
C THR A 149 -14.86 14.65 11.40
N PHE A 150 -15.72 13.65 11.21
CA PHE A 150 -16.75 13.64 10.16
C PHE A 150 -18.19 13.59 10.67
N GLY A 151 -18.39 13.40 12.00
CA GLY A 151 -19.65 12.88 12.52
C GLY A 151 -20.71 13.88 12.92
N ARG A 152 -20.45 15.16 13.08
CA ARG A 152 -21.40 16.07 13.76
C ARG A 152 -22.62 16.47 12.90
N ASN A 153 -22.56 16.35 11.58
CA ASN A 153 -23.60 16.81 10.68
C ASN A 153 -24.05 15.76 9.64
N ILE A 154 -23.59 14.51 9.77
CA ILE A 154 -24.00 13.44 8.85
C ILE A 154 -25.17 12.69 9.45
N VAL A 155 -26.25 12.62 8.69
CA VAL A 155 -27.46 11.86 9.02
C VAL A 155 -27.50 10.60 8.14
N THR A 156 -27.58 9.44 8.77
CA THR A 156 -27.81 8.18 8.06
C THR A 156 -29.31 7.98 7.87
N LEU A 157 -29.73 7.78 6.63
CA LEU A 157 -31.10 7.56 6.22
C LEU A 157 -31.24 6.14 5.68
N GLY A 158 -31.68 5.22 6.54
CA GLY A 158 -31.66 3.78 6.22
C GLY A 158 -30.23 3.25 6.11
N ASP A 159 -30.08 2.07 5.47
CA ASP A 159 -28.80 1.39 5.34
C ASP A 159 -27.97 1.90 4.14
N ASP A 160 -28.60 2.62 3.21
CA ASP A 160 -28.01 2.90 1.89
C ASP A 160 -27.62 4.38 1.69
N MET A 161 -28.07 5.28 2.54
CA MET A 161 -27.90 6.71 2.31
C MET A 161 -27.35 7.44 3.52
N ALA A 162 -26.32 8.26 3.28
CA ALA A 162 -25.84 9.26 4.22
C ALA A 162 -26.04 10.66 3.62
N ALA A 163 -26.48 11.60 4.43
CA ALA A 163 -26.75 12.96 4.02
C ALA A 163 -26.07 13.95 4.96
N MET A 164 -25.67 15.10 4.42
CA MET A 164 -25.07 16.19 5.16
C MET A 164 -25.60 17.51 4.63
N ALA A 165 -26.09 18.37 5.52
CA ALA A 165 -26.42 19.73 5.15
C ALA A 165 -25.16 20.57 4.97
N THR A 166 -25.05 21.32 3.87
CA THR A 166 -23.92 22.19 3.57
C THR A 166 -24.34 23.66 3.64
N GLY A 167 -23.48 24.51 4.18
CA GLY A 167 -23.76 25.95 4.33
C GLY A 167 -23.38 26.79 3.10
N GLY A 168 -22.98 26.18 1.98
CA GLY A 168 -22.50 26.92 0.81
C GLY A 168 -22.34 26.08 -0.44
N ALA A 169 -21.71 26.64 -1.47
CA ALA A 169 -21.51 26.03 -2.78
C ALA A 169 -20.23 25.17 -2.89
N ASP A 170 -19.41 25.09 -1.84
CA ASP A 170 -18.28 24.17 -1.80
C ASP A 170 -18.74 22.79 -1.32
N PHE A 171 -18.71 21.85 -2.24
CA PHE A 171 -19.11 20.45 -1.98
C PHE A 171 -17.93 19.52 -1.76
N THR A 172 -16.69 19.94 -1.90
CA THR A 172 -15.50 19.09 -1.79
C THR A 172 -15.39 18.48 -0.39
N THR A 173 -15.41 19.33 0.64
CA THR A 173 -15.36 18.91 2.04
C THR A 173 -16.58 18.04 2.44
N PRO A 174 -17.84 18.41 2.16
CA PRO A 174 -18.99 17.57 2.43
C PRO A 174 -18.94 16.21 1.74
N MET A 175 -18.53 16.16 0.47
CA MET A 175 -18.42 14.90 -0.26
C MET A 175 -17.33 13.98 0.30
N SER A 176 -16.21 14.53 0.72
CA SER A 176 -15.15 13.75 1.41
C SER A 176 -15.65 13.20 2.74
N ALA A 177 -16.41 14.00 3.51
CA ALA A 177 -17.00 13.57 4.77
C ALA A 177 -18.05 12.47 4.56
N LEU A 178 -18.93 12.60 3.57
CA LEU A 178 -19.92 11.56 3.22
C LEU A 178 -19.25 10.26 2.77
N ARG A 179 -18.18 10.34 1.99
CA ARG A 179 -17.38 9.16 1.60
C ARG A 179 -16.71 8.48 2.80
N ALA A 180 -16.14 9.26 3.69
CA ALA A 180 -15.51 8.74 4.91
C ALA A 180 -16.53 8.07 5.86
N ALA A 181 -17.80 8.54 5.85
CA ALA A 181 -18.88 7.93 6.60
C ALA A 181 -19.36 6.59 6.00
N ARG A 182 -18.98 6.26 4.76
CA ARG A 182 -19.36 5.05 4.02
C ARG A 182 -18.13 4.21 3.65
N PRO A 183 -17.37 3.68 4.64
CA PRO A 183 -16.13 2.93 4.39
C PRO A 183 -16.35 1.65 3.58
N GLU A 184 -17.56 1.12 3.56
CA GLU A 184 -17.92 -0.06 2.77
C GLU A 184 -17.76 0.15 1.25
N VAL A 185 -17.86 1.38 0.76
CA VAL A 185 -17.65 1.72 -0.66
C VAL A 185 -16.24 1.38 -1.09
N TYR A 186 -15.27 1.51 -0.18
CA TYR A 186 -13.87 1.22 -0.44
C TYR A 186 -13.42 -0.15 0.07
N ALA A 187 -14.31 -0.94 0.68
CA ALA A 187 -13.94 -2.20 1.32
C ALA A 187 -13.16 -3.14 0.40
N ALA A 188 -13.57 -3.23 -0.85
CA ALA A 188 -12.91 -4.08 -1.84
C ALA A 188 -11.90 -3.34 -2.73
N ALA A 189 -11.62 -2.06 -2.49
CA ALA A 189 -10.71 -1.27 -3.33
C ALA A 189 -9.27 -1.34 -2.82
N SER A 190 -8.31 -1.25 -3.74
CA SER A 190 -6.94 -0.87 -3.42
C SER A 190 -6.44 0.24 -4.33
N PHE A 191 -5.58 1.09 -3.80
CA PHE A 191 -4.92 2.18 -4.51
C PHE A 191 -3.41 1.98 -4.44
N TRP A 192 -2.73 2.24 -5.55
CA TRP A 192 -1.30 2.05 -5.71
C TRP A 192 -0.72 3.26 -6.41
N TRP A 193 0.37 3.82 -5.92
CA TRP A 193 1.02 4.96 -6.58
C TRP A 193 2.50 5.01 -6.29
N THR A 194 3.22 5.63 -7.19
CA THR A 194 4.65 5.90 -7.08
C THR A 194 4.99 7.26 -7.66
N ALA A 195 5.96 7.93 -7.07
CA ALA A 195 6.55 9.13 -7.66
C ALA A 195 7.43 8.82 -8.88
N GLY A 196 7.71 7.54 -9.14
CA GLY A 196 8.65 7.12 -10.16
C GLY A 196 10.09 7.42 -9.77
N GLY A 197 10.94 7.61 -10.77
CA GLY A 197 12.36 7.97 -10.60
C GLY A 197 13.20 7.46 -11.76
N GLY A 198 14.25 8.20 -12.12
CA GLY A 198 14.99 7.92 -13.36
C GLY A 198 14.06 7.99 -14.57
N ASP A 199 14.03 6.93 -15.37
CA ASP A 199 13.13 6.82 -16.52
C ASP A 199 11.75 6.24 -16.19
N PHE A 200 11.50 5.86 -14.92
CA PHE A 200 10.21 5.30 -14.52
C PHE A 200 9.19 6.43 -14.26
N PRO A 201 8.02 6.42 -14.93
CA PRO A 201 7.03 7.48 -14.78
C PRO A 201 6.37 7.47 -13.40
N ALA A 202 5.91 8.64 -12.95
CA ALA A 202 4.97 8.70 -11.83
C ALA A 202 3.63 8.08 -12.27
N LEU A 203 3.11 7.17 -11.47
CA LEU A 203 1.88 6.43 -11.79
C LEU A 203 0.97 6.31 -10.57
N ALA A 204 -0.34 6.29 -10.85
CA ALA A 204 -1.36 5.94 -9.88
C ALA A 204 -2.32 4.92 -10.49
N LEU A 205 -2.65 3.88 -9.72
CA LEU A 205 -3.50 2.77 -10.13
C LEU A 205 -4.58 2.55 -9.06
N SER A 206 -5.75 2.12 -9.48
CA SER A 206 -6.80 1.63 -8.58
C SER A 206 -7.36 0.33 -9.10
N CYS A 207 -7.71 -0.58 -8.21
CA CYS A 207 -8.33 -1.84 -8.59
C CYS A 207 -9.27 -2.36 -7.50
N ARG A 208 -10.09 -3.33 -7.87
CA ARG A 208 -10.88 -4.13 -6.93
C ARG A 208 -10.00 -5.29 -6.45
N GLY A 209 -9.84 -5.43 -5.15
CA GLY A 209 -8.90 -6.40 -4.58
C GLY A 209 -7.45 -5.97 -4.74
N LEU A 210 -6.53 -6.91 -4.63
CA LEU A 210 -5.14 -6.72 -5.02
C LEU A 210 -5.02 -6.71 -6.54
N PRO A 211 -4.01 -6.06 -7.13
CA PRO A 211 -3.78 -6.09 -8.58
C PRO A 211 -3.74 -7.52 -9.12
N ASP A 212 -4.26 -7.74 -10.33
CA ASP A 212 -4.11 -9.02 -11.00
C ASP A 212 -2.61 -9.37 -11.08
N PRO A 213 -2.18 -10.57 -10.67
CA PRO A 213 -0.79 -11.01 -10.74
C PRO A 213 -0.15 -10.81 -12.12
N TYR A 214 -0.91 -10.95 -13.20
CA TYR A 214 -0.43 -10.70 -14.57
C TYR A 214 -0.21 -9.21 -14.88
N ARG A 215 -0.68 -8.29 -14.03
CA ARG A 215 -0.41 -6.85 -14.12
C ARG A 215 0.75 -6.38 -13.24
N TYR A 216 1.36 -7.28 -12.48
CA TYR A 216 2.51 -6.93 -11.64
C TYR A 216 3.72 -6.45 -12.45
N SER A 217 3.88 -6.92 -13.69
CA SER A 217 4.89 -6.41 -14.61
C SER A 217 4.78 -4.89 -14.84
N THR A 218 3.57 -4.32 -14.80
CA THR A 218 3.37 -2.87 -14.87
C THR A 218 4.01 -2.14 -13.68
N LEU A 219 3.96 -2.73 -12.49
CA LEU A 219 4.60 -2.13 -11.32
C LEU A 219 6.14 -2.19 -11.41
N LEU A 220 6.67 -3.11 -12.21
CA LEU A 220 8.12 -3.26 -12.41
C LEU A 220 8.65 -2.39 -13.56
N THR A 221 7.83 -2.11 -14.58
CA THR A 221 8.29 -1.47 -15.83
C THR A 221 7.67 -0.11 -16.09
N GLY A 222 6.58 0.25 -15.44
CA GLY A 222 5.78 1.43 -15.78
C GLY A 222 4.97 1.29 -17.06
N ASP A 223 5.06 0.15 -17.75
CA ASP A 223 4.34 -0.08 -18.99
C ASP A 223 2.87 -0.43 -18.71
N LEU A 224 1.98 0.48 -19.05
CA LEU A 224 0.53 0.28 -18.91
C LEU A 224 -0.05 -0.64 -20.00
N GLY A 225 0.77 -1.08 -20.94
CA GLY A 225 0.32 -1.68 -22.19
C GLY A 225 -0.31 -0.61 -23.09
N SER A 226 -0.33 -0.82 -24.38
CA SER A 226 -1.15 0.02 -25.27
C SER A 226 -2.59 -0.10 -24.77
N ALA A 227 -3.12 0.97 -24.18
CA ALA A 227 -4.54 1.07 -23.86
C ALA A 227 -5.27 0.65 -25.12
N GLY A 228 -6.05 -0.42 -25.04
CA GLY A 228 -6.81 -0.92 -26.17
C GLY A 228 -7.55 0.27 -26.76
N GLN A 229 -7.20 0.65 -27.97
CA GLN A 229 -8.01 1.54 -28.76
C GLN A 229 -9.35 0.83 -28.91
N GLY A 230 -10.27 1.21 -28.04
CA GLY A 230 -11.67 0.77 -28.13
C GLY A 230 -12.19 1.18 -29.49
N LYS A 231 -12.47 0.18 -30.31
CA LYS A 231 -13.34 0.33 -31.48
C LYS A 231 -14.77 0.53 -31.00
#